data_a1061fd83532d96d899df6fe795332bf
#
_entry.id   a1061fd83532d96d899df6fe795332bf
#
_cell.length_a   1.000
_cell.length_b   1.000
_cell.length_c   1.000
_cell.angle_alpha   90.00
_cell.angle_beta   90.00
_cell.angle_gamma   90.00
#
_symmetry.space_group_name_H-M   'P 1'
#
loop_
_entity.id
_entity.type
_entity.pdbx_description
1 polymer ?
#
loop_
_entity_poly.entity_id
_entity_poly.type
_entity_poly.pdbx_seq_one_letter_code
_entity_poly.pdbx_strand_id
1 'polypeptide(L)'
;MENGKAEPLGEAVPAEDLEAELARIGYLRKTNNANNEVYIFDHRNSPLLMHEIGRIRELTFRHAGGGTGKALDLDEYDLDPDRPQKQLIIWDPDNREIIGGYRFIFPEQKDKDFTVNRFASSSYFTFSRKFIKKYLPHTMELGRSFVRPEYQSTAMGR
;
A
#
# COMPACT_ATOMS: atom_id res chain seq x y z
N MET A 1 11.93 0.18 29.62
CA MET A 1 11.50 0.28 28.21
C MET A 1 11.27 1.76 27.96
N GLU A 2 12.20 2.43 27.27
CA GLU A 2 12.05 3.82 26.91
C GLU A 2 10.84 3.96 26.00
N ASN A 3 9.85 4.73 26.44
CA ASN A 3 8.77 5.22 25.60
C ASN A 3 9.38 6.19 24.56
N GLY A 4 9.92 5.66 23.50
CA GLY A 4 10.38 6.48 22.37
C GLY A 4 9.19 7.28 21.85
N LYS A 5 9.27 8.60 21.97
CA LYS A 5 8.25 9.51 21.45
C LYS A 5 8.16 9.28 19.95
N ALA A 6 6.95 8.98 19.43
CA ALA A 6 6.77 8.80 17.99
C ALA A 6 7.24 10.05 17.24
N GLU A 7 7.88 9.82 16.07
CA GLU A 7 8.28 10.91 15.17
C GLU A 7 7.03 11.69 14.70
N PRO A 8 7.17 12.97 14.37
CA PRO A 8 6.12 13.68 13.63
C PRO A 8 5.78 12.92 12.34
N LEU A 9 4.52 12.98 11.92
CA LEU A 9 4.15 12.46 10.60
C LEU A 9 4.89 13.23 9.50
N GLY A 10 5.20 12.54 8.41
CA GLY A 10 5.74 13.17 7.20
C GLY A 10 4.82 14.30 6.71
N GLU A 11 5.37 15.22 5.95
CA GLU A 11 4.60 16.29 5.33
C GLU A 11 3.61 15.71 4.30
N ALA A 12 2.41 16.28 4.23
CA ALA A 12 1.42 15.91 3.24
C ALA A 12 1.88 16.37 1.84
N VAL A 13 1.71 15.51 0.85
CA VAL A 13 1.97 15.89 -0.55
C VAL A 13 0.80 16.71 -1.07
N PRO A 14 1.04 17.86 -1.75
CA PRO A 14 -0.01 18.64 -2.38
C PRO A 14 -0.85 17.79 -3.35
N ALA A 15 -2.16 18.02 -3.37
CA ALA A 15 -3.08 17.23 -4.21
C ALA A 15 -2.76 17.34 -5.70
N GLU A 16 -2.33 18.51 -6.17
CA GLU A 16 -1.89 18.74 -7.56
C GLU A 16 -0.70 17.88 -7.97
N ASP A 17 0.23 17.62 -7.06
CA ASP A 17 1.40 16.78 -7.33
C ASP A 17 1.00 15.29 -7.38
N LEU A 18 0.06 14.87 -6.51
CA LEU A 18 -0.52 13.54 -6.56
C LEU A 18 -1.29 13.32 -7.86
N GLU A 19 -2.13 14.28 -8.27
CA GLU A 19 -2.87 14.23 -9.53
C GLU A 19 -1.96 14.15 -10.74
N ALA A 20 -0.83 14.85 -10.73
CA ALA A 20 0.15 14.77 -11.81
C ALA A 20 0.76 13.36 -11.95
N GLU A 21 1.02 12.67 -10.82
CA GLU A 21 1.45 11.27 -10.86
C GLU A 21 0.31 10.33 -11.29
N LEU A 22 -0.91 10.52 -10.77
CA LEU A 22 -2.09 9.74 -11.15
C LEU A 22 -2.39 9.85 -12.66
N ALA A 23 -2.29 11.05 -13.23
CA ALA A 23 -2.50 11.27 -14.65
C ALA A 23 -1.49 10.51 -15.53
N ARG A 24 -0.24 10.35 -15.08
CA ARG A 24 0.80 9.60 -15.81
C ARG A 24 0.55 8.09 -15.80
N ILE A 25 0.06 7.54 -14.69
CA ILE A 25 -0.15 6.10 -14.57
C ILE A 25 -1.51 5.65 -15.13
N GLY A 26 -2.50 6.54 -15.13
CA GLY A 26 -3.87 6.24 -15.52
C GLY A 26 -4.60 5.35 -14.52
N TYR A 27 -5.89 5.52 -14.39
CA TYR A 27 -6.69 4.67 -13.50
C TYR A 27 -7.00 3.31 -14.13
N LEU A 28 -7.09 2.27 -13.29
CA LEU A 28 -7.44 0.92 -13.73
C LEU A 28 -8.94 0.83 -14.06
N ARG A 29 -9.77 1.36 -13.18
CA ARG A 29 -11.24 1.40 -13.31
C ARG A 29 -11.84 2.38 -12.32
N LYS A 30 -13.09 2.74 -12.53
CA LYS A 30 -13.91 3.41 -11.51
C LYS A 30 -14.51 2.38 -10.54
N THR A 31 -14.78 2.82 -9.32
CA THR A 31 -15.52 2.01 -8.34
C THR A 31 -17.00 1.96 -8.72
N ASN A 32 -17.73 0.97 -8.20
CA ASN A 32 -19.16 0.85 -8.45
C ASN A 32 -19.99 1.93 -7.75
N ASN A 33 -19.46 2.48 -6.65
CA ASN A 33 -20.12 3.53 -5.86
C ASN A 33 -19.23 4.77 -5.82
N ALA A 34 -19.84 5.94 -5.66
CA ALA A 34 -19.19 7.23 -5.45
C ALA A 34 -18.23 7.70 -6.57
N ASN A 35 -18.19 7.02 -7.72
CA ASN A 35 -17.39 7.39 -8.89
C ASN A 35 -15.89 7.54 -8.63
N ASN A 36 -15.37 6.93 -7.54
CA ASN A 36 -13.96 6.95 -7.19
C ASN A 36 -13.13 6.15 -8.21
N GLU A 37 -11.84 6.41 -8.24
CA GLU A 37 -10.91 5.81 -9.19
C GLU A 37 -9.93 4.86 -8.50
N VAL A 38 -9.66 3.73 -9.12
CA VAL A 38 -8.71 2.72 -8.64
C VAL A 38 -7.42 2.83 -9.41
N TYR A 39 -6.30 2.97 -8.71
CA TYR A 39 -4.96 3.04 -9.29
C TYR A 39 -4.06 1.93 -8.78
N ILE A 40 -3.11 1.50 -9.63
CA ILE A 40 -2.06 0.55 -9.26
C ILE A 40 -0.71 1.13 -9.68
N PHE A 41 0.24 1.16 -8.74
CA PHE A 41 1.59 1.68 -8.95
C PHE A 41 2.60 1.09 -7.97
N ASP A 42 3.85 1.47 -8.10
CA ASP A 42 4.93 1.24 -7.13
C ASP A 42 5.84 2.48 -7.01
N HIS A 43 6.78 2.44 -6.05
CA HIS A 43 7.64 3.59 -5.75
C HIS A 43 8.51 4.07 -6.94
N ARG A 44 8.76 3.21 -7.92
CA ARG A 44 9.64 3.51 -9.06
C ARG A 44 8.97 4.45 -10.06
N ASN A 45 7.65 4.36 -10.19
CA ASN A 45 6.89 5.21 -11.12
C ASN A 45 6.09 6.33 -10.43
N SER A 46 5.89 6.24 -9.12
CA SER A 46 5.05 7.19 -8.37
C SER A 46 5.59 7.45 -6.96
N PRO A 47 6.76 8.12 -6.84
CA PRO A 47 7.40 8.35 -5.53
C PRO A 47 6.59 9.26 -4.60
N LEU A 48 5.85 10.24 -5.12
CA LEU A 48 5.03 11.14 -4.31
C LEU A 48 3.78 10.44 -3.78
N LEU A 49 3.11 9.66 -4.62
CA LEU A 49 2.02 8.79 -4.16
C LEU A 49 2.51 7.79 -3.12
N MET A 50 3.72 7.26 -3.29
CA MET A 50 4.30 6.34 -2.32
C MET A 50 4.59 7.01 -0.98
N HIS A 51 5.12 8.24 -0.99
CA HIS A 51 5.30 9.04 0.22
C HIS A 51 3.96 9.28 0.93
N GLU A 52 2.95 9.73 0.20
CA GLU A 52 1.62 10.04 0.76
C GLU A 52 0.95 8.79 1.34
N ILE A 53 1.04 7.63 0.67
CA ILE A 53 0.57 6.36 1.23
C ILE A 53 1.27 6.04 2.55
N GLY A 54 2.58 6.17 2.61
CA GLY A 54 3.35 5.92 3.83
C GLY A 54 2.87 6.80 4.98
N ARG A 55 2.60 8.08 4.70
CA ARG A 55 2.07 9.04 5.65
C ARG A 55 0.65 8.66 6.14
N ILE A 56 -0.26 8.36 5.20
CA ILE A 56 -1.65 8.01 5.54
C ILE A 56 -1.72 6.67 6.28
N ARG A 57 -0.91 5.69 5.91
CA ARG A 57 -0.82 4.39 6.60
C ARG A 57 -0.39 4.60 8.05
N GLU A 58 0.69 5.36 8.28
CA GLU A 58 1.16 5.66 9.63
C GLU A 58 0.09 6.41 10.44
N LEU A 59 -0.54 7.44 9.86
CA LEU A 59 -1.66 8.15 10.49
C LEU A 59 -2.78 7.20 10.91
N THR A 60 -3.22 6.34 9.96
CA THR A 60 -4.33 5.41 10.18
C THR A 60 -4.00 4.36 11.24
N PHE A 61 -2.79 3.81 11.20
CA PHE A 61 -2.37 2.79 12.16
C PHE A 61 -2.12 3.39 13.55
N ARG A 62 -1.58 4.61 13.65
CA ARG A 62 -1.51 5.33 14.95
C ARG A 62 -2.89 5.56 15.53
N HIS A 63 -3.85 5.95 14.72
CA HIS A 63 -5.24 6.13 15.15
C HIS A 63 -5.84 4.84 15.73
N ALA A 64 -5.46 3.69 15.18
CA ALA A 64 -5.85 2.38 15.66
C ALA A 64 -4.95 1.83 16.80
N GLY A 65 -3.97 2.59 17.27
CA GLY A 65 -3.06 2.19 18.37
C GLY A 65 -1.89 1.30 17.94
N GLY A 66 -1.57 1.20 16.64
CA GLY A 66 -0.59 0.25 16.11
C GLY A 66 0.40 0.82 15.07
N GLY A 67 0.63 2.12 15.04
CA GLY A 67 1.61 2.73 14.12
C GLY A 67 3.05 2.29 14.37
N THR A 68 3.92 2.49 13.38
CA THR A 68 5.36 2.17 13.47
C THR A 68 6.13 3.16 14.36
N GLY A 69 5.56 4.34 14.60
CA GLY A 69 6.22 5.46 15.28
C GLY A 69 7.14 6.28 14.39
N LYS A 70 7.28 5.92 13.10
CA LYS A 70 8.10 6.65 12.12
C LYS A 70 7.27 7.71 11.40
N ALA A 71 7.93 8.62 10.69
CA ALA A 71 7.25 9.63 9.89
C ALA A 71 6.36 9.02 8.78
N LEU A 72 6.78 7.89 8.22
CA LEU A 72 6.11 7.13 7.16
C LEU A 72 6.12 5.64 7.47
N ASP A 73 4.99 4.95 7.27
CA ASP A 73 4.94 3.48 7.28
C ASP A 73 5.31 2.93 5.90
N LEU A 74 6.60 2.89 5.64
CA LEU A 74 7.21 2.25 4.47
C LEU A 74 8.29 1.27 4.93
N ASP A 75 8.40 0.15 4.24
CA ASP A 75 9.39 -0.90 4.53
C ASP A 75 10.13 -1.35 3.26
N GLU A 76 11.04 -2.33 3.42
CA GLU A 76 11.83 -2.89 2.34
C GLU A 76 10.99 -3.51 1.22
N TYR A 77 9.80 -4.01 1.51
CA TYR A 77 8.90 -4.59 0.51
C TYR A 77 8.24 -3.51 -0.35
N ASP A 78 8.00 -2.33 0.21
CA ASP A 78 7.48 -1.17 -0.51
C ASP A 78 8.55 -0.56 -1.43
N LEU A 79 9.83 -0.58 -0.98
CA LEU A 79 10.95 0.15 -1.58
C LEU A 79 11.99 -0.75 -2.27
N ASP A 80 11.71 -2.05 -2.45
CA ASP A 80 12.60 -2.95 -3.19
C ASP A 80 12.88 -2.38 -4.59
N PRO A 81 14.16 -2.16 -4.98
CA PRO A 81 14.48 -1.53 -6.26
C PRO A 81 14.13 -2.41 -7.46
N ASP A 82 14.16 -3.73 -7.29
CA ASP A 82 13.95 -4.68 -8.38
C ASP A 82 12.48 -5.11 -8.49
N ARG A 83 11.87 -5.46 -7.36
CA ARG A 83 10.52 -6.04 -7.29
C ARG A 83 9.72 -5.51 -6.11
N PRO A 84 9.40 -4.22 -6.07
CA PRO A 84 8.57 -3.67 -5.00
C PRO A 84 7.17 -4.27 -5.01
N GLN A 85 6.56 -4.39 -3.85
CA GLN A 85 5.15 -4.69 -3.78
C GLN A 85 4.34 -3.54 -4.38
N LYS A 86 3.35 -3.88 -5.20
CA LYS A 86 2.48 -2.89 -5.83
C LYS A 86 1.49 -2.35 -4.83
N GLN A 87 1.11 -1.10 -5.01
CA GLN A 87 0.06 -0.43 -4.25
C GLN A 87 -1.21 -0.36 -5.09
N LEU A 88 -2.33 -0.73 -4.50
CA LEU A 88 -3.65 -0.42 -5.01
C LEU A 88 -4.27 0.62 -4.10
N ILE A 89 -4.72 1.73 -4.68
CA ILE A 89 -5.42 2.78 -3.94
C ILE A 89 -6.76 3.11 -4.56
N ILE A 90 -7.63 3.68 -3.73
CA ILE A 90 -8.86 4.34 -4.13
C ILE A 90 -8.66 5.84 -3.97
N TRP A 91 -8.81 6.56 -5.06
CA TRP A 91 -8.74 8.01 -5.15
C TRP A 91 -10.15 8.60 -5.27
N ASP A 92 -10.43 9.60 -4.46
CA ASP A 92 -11.64 10.41 -4.56
C ASP A 92 -11.34 11.66 -5.39
N PRO A 93 -11.83 11.76 -6.64
CA PRO A 93 -11.55 12.91 -7.49
C PRO A 93 -12.30 14.18 -7.04
N ASP A 94 -13.41 14.05 -6.32
CA ASP A 94 -14.19 15.19 -5.85
C ASP A 94 -13.50 15.88 -4.66
N ASN A 95 -12.98 15.09 -3.71
CA ASN A 95 -12.23 15.59 -2.56
C ASN A 95 -10.72 15.67 -2.80
N ARG A 96 -10.23 15.16 -3.93
CA ARG A 96 -8.83 15.17 -4.34
C ARG A 96 -7.90 14.49 -3.32
N GLU A 97 -8.27 13.28 -2.87
CA GLU A 97 -7.54 12.56 -1.83
C GLU A 97 -7.61 11.05 -1.96
N ILE A 98 -6.63 10.36 -1.35
CA ILE A 98 -6.62 8.91 -1.23
C ILE A 98 -7.56 8.50 -0.08
N ILE A 99 -8.56 7.68 -0.36
CA ILE A 99 -9.50 7.13 0.64
C ILE A 99 -8.85 5.99 1.43
N GLY A 100 -8.18 5.08 0.73
CA GLY A 100 -7.59 3.89 1.31
C GLY A 100 -6.95 3.02 0.24
N GLY A 101 -6.48 1.85 0.65
CA GLY A 101 -5.82 0.92 -0.26
C GLY A 101 -5.15 -0.23 0.46
N TYR A 102 -4.34 -0.97 -0.28
CA TYR A 102 -3.48 -2.03 0.23
C TYR A 102 -2.32 -2.28 -0.72
N ARG A 103 -1.27 -2.93 -0.23
CA ARG A 103 -0.20 -3.42 -1.09
C ARG A 103 -0.41 -4.88 -1.43
N PHE A 104 0.16 -5.30 -2.56
CA PHE A 104 0.09 -6.69 -2.98
C PHE A 104 1.29 -7.13 -3.80
N ILE A 105 1.53 -8.43 -3.79
CA ILE A 105 2.51 -9.09 -4.65
C ILE A 105 2.03 -10.49 -5.02
N PHE A 106 2.36 -10.93 -6.21
CA PHE A 106 2.12 -12.29 -6.70
C PHE A 106 3.20 -12.67 -7.71
N PRO A 107 3.53 -13.96 -7.88
CA PRO A 107 4.43 -14.40 -8.92
C PRO A 107 3.80 -14.21 -10.30
N GLU A 108 4.50 -13.52 -11.20
CA GLU A 108 4.11 -13.42 -12.61
C GLU A 108 4.56 -14.70 -13.36
N GLN A 109 3.88 -15.07 -14.45
CA GLN A 109 4.19 -16.28 -15.21
C GLN A 109 5.66 -16.40 -15.68
N LYS A 110 6.31 -15.25 -15.90
CA LYS A 110 7.73 -15.17 -16.30
C LYS A 110 8.72 -15.15 -15.14
N ASP A 111 8.22 -15.07 -13.90
CA ASP A 111 9.04 -14.94 -12.69
C ASP A 111 9.57 -16.29 -12.20
N LYS A 112 10.53 -16.87 -12.91
CA LYS A 112 11.15 -18.14 -12.50
C LYS A 112 11.85 -18.07 -11.16
N ASP A 113 12.23 -16.87 -10.73
CA ASP A 113 13.01 -16.61 -9.51
C ASP A 113 12.13 -16.13 -8.34
N PHE A 114 10.81 -16.16 -8.48
CA PHE A 114 9.92 -15.75 -7.40
C PHE A 114 10.02 -16.74 -6.24
N THR A 115 10.34 -16.22 -5.07
CA THR A 115 10.43 -17.02 -3.83
C THR A 115 9.47 -16.47 -2.78
N VAL A 116 9.16 -17.31 -1.80
CA VAL A 116 8.30 -16.94 -0.67
C VAL A 116 8.84 -15.76 0.14
N ASN A 117 10.15 -15.50 0.08
CA ASN A 117 10.79 -14.37 0.76
C ASN A 117 10.35 -13.01 0.22
N ARG A 118 9.66 -12.97 -0.94
CA ARG A 118 9.03 -11.77 -1.49
C ARG A 118 7.74 -11.41 -0.75
N PHE A 119 7.18 -12.35 0.01
CA PHE A 119 6.04 -12.11 0.87
C PHE A 119 6.49 -11.50 2.20
N ALA A 120 5.86 -10.41 2.62
CA ALA A 120 6.12 -9.80 3.92
C ALA A 120 5.82 -10.75 5.08
N SER A 121 4.83 -11.64 4.91
CA SER A 121 4.50 -12.69 5.88
C SER A 121 5.62 -13.70 6.11
N SER A 122 6.60 -13.81 5.20
CA SER A 122 7.77 -14.69 5.40
C SER A 122 8.66 -14.25 6.57
N SER A 123 8.57 -13.00 6.99
CA SER A 123 9.25 -12.49 8.20
C SER A 123 8.65 -13.03 9.50
N TYR A 124 7.41 -13.54 9.46
CA TYR A 124 6.67 -14.02 10.62
C TYR A 124 6.37 -15.52 10.58
N PHE A 125 6.34 -16.11 9.39
CA PHE A 125 5.90 -17.50 9.18
C PHE A 125 6.88 -18.28 8.32
N THR A 126 7.03 -19.57 8.64
CA THR A 126 7.72 -20.54 7.79
C THR A 126 6.72 -21.27 6.92
N PHE A 127 6.95 -21.31 5.62
CA PHE A 127 6.07 -21.97 4.66
C PHE A 127 6.50 -23.42 4.40
N SER A 128 5.52 -24.32 4.33
CA SER A 128 5.79 -25.72 4.05
C SER A 128 6.32 -25.94 2.62
N ARG A 129 7.09 -27.02 2.39
CA ARG A 129 7.52 -27.42 1.04
C ARG A 129 6.35 -27.63 0.09
N LYS A 130 5.23 -28.14 0.60
CA LYS A 130 3.99 -28.34 -0.18
C LYS A 130 3.44 -27.01 -0.67
N PHE A 131 3.37 -26.00 0.21
CA PHE A 131 2.94 -24.65 -0.15
C PHE A 131 3.83 -24.07 -1.24
N ILE A 132 5.16 -24.07 -1.03
CA ILE A 132 6.12 -23.48 -1.97
C ILE A 132 6.01 -24.12 -3.36
N LYS A 133 5.89 -25.44 -3.44
CA LYS A 133 5.86 -26.16 -4.73
C LYS A 133 4.51 -26.07 -5.44
N LYS A 134 3.40 -26.10 -4.68
CA LYS A 134 2.06 -26.28 -5.27
C LYS A 134 1.21 -25.02 -5.28
N TYR A 135 1.32 -24.18 -4.26
CA TYR A 135 0.40 -23.06 -4.06
C TYR A 135 1.04 -21.71 -4.34
N LEU A 136 2.32 -21.52 -4.00
CA LEU A 136 3.02 -20.25 -4.20
C LEU A 136 2.85 -19.69 -5.64
N PRO A 137 2.95 -20.48 -6.72
CA PRO A 137 2.78 -19.97 -8.09
C PRO A 137 1.39 -19.37 -8.38
N HIS A 138 0.42 -19.64 -7.52
CA HIS A 138 -0.98 -19.21 -7.67
C HIS A 138 -1.45 -18.37 -6.47
N THR A 139 -0.51 -17.86 -5.66
CA THR A 139 -0.83 -17.12 -4.44
C THR A 139 -0.52 -15.64 -4.62
N MET A 140 -1.46 -14.80 -4.22
CA MET A 140 -1.27 -13.36 -4.05
C MET A 140 -1.23 -13.05 -2.56
N GLU A 141 -0.22 -12.30 -2.11
CA GLU A 141 -0.21 -11.72 -0.78
C GLU A 141 -0.81 -10.33 -0.83
N LEU A 142 -1.71 -10.03 0.10
CA LEU A 142 -2.23 -8.70 0.37
C LEU A 142 -1.74 -8.25 1.74
N GLY A 143 -1.35 -6.99 1.86
CA GLY A 143 -0.86 -6.45 3.11
C GLY A 143 -1.08 -4.96 3.26
N ARG A 144 -0.84 -4.45 4.47
CA ARG A 144 -0.96 -3.01 4.77
C ARG A 144 -2.28 -2.40 4.31
N SER A 145 -3.39 -3.12 4.50
CA SER A 145 -4.72 -2.60 4.19
C SER A 145 -5.06 -1.45 5.13
N PHE A 146 -5.52 -0.35 4.57
CA PHE A 146 -5.90 0.84 5.33
C PHE A 146 -7.09 1.55 4.68
N VAL A 147 -7.88 2.19 5.52
CA VAL A 147 -8.89 3.18 5.14
C VAL A 147 -8.68 4.37 6.07
N ARG A 148 -8.61 5.57 5.52
CA ARG A 148 -8.44 6.79 6.32
C ARG A 148 -9.52 6.88 7.41
N PRO A 149 -9.18 7.35 8.62
CA PRO A 149 -10.14 7.38 9.74
C PRO A 149 -11.46 8.07 9.41
N GLU A 150 -11.43 9.12 8.58
CA GLU A 150 -12.60 9.90 8.17
C GLU A 150 -13.62 9.08 7.35
N TYR A 151 -13.13 8.02 6.67
CA TYR A 151 -13.95 7.16 5.81
C TYR A 151 -14.35 5.82 6.44
N GLN A 152 -13.82 5.46 7.61
CA GLN A 152 -14.04 4.12 8.21
C GLN A 152 -15.50 3.84 8.58
N SER A 153 -16.28 4.85 8.89
CA SER A 153 -17.71 4.72 9.24
C SER A 153 -18.66 5.09 8.10
N THR A 154 -18.15 5.42 6.93
CA THR A 154 -18.93 5.87 5.77
C THR A 154 -19.17 4.74 4.76
N ALA A 155 -20.15 4.95 3.86
CA ALA A 155 -20.37 4.04 2.73
C ALA A 155 -19.18 3.95 1.76
N MET A 156 -18.30 4.96 1.75
CA MET A 156 -17.07 4.99 0.93
C MET A 156 -15.95 4.13 1.49
N GLY A 157 -15.93 3.88 2.81
CA GLY A 157 -14.90 3.11 3.49
C GLY A 157 -15.19 1.61 3.59
N ARG A 158 -16.31 1.14 3.02
CA ARG A 158 -16.74 -0.26 3.08
C ARG A 158 -16.58 -0.98 1.75
#